data_cae5a484d061c365e0df25b24d770fd7
#
_entry.id   cae5a484d061c365e0df25b24d770fd7
#
_cell.length_a   1.000
_cell.length_b   1.000
_cell.length_c   1.000
_cell.angle_alpha   90.00
_cell.angle_beta   90.00
_cell.angle_gamma   90.00
#
_symmetry.space_group_name_H-M   'P 1'
#
loop_
_entity.id
_entity.type
_entity.pdbx_description
1 polymer ?
#
loop_
_entity_poly.entity_id
_entity_poly.type
_entity_poly.pdbx_seq_one_letter_code
_entity_poly.pdbx_strand_id
1 'polypeptide(L)'
;YMVGYVAQDMIEATDTNDTDNELFARKRYNTKAFKIFCDVAIAISIWKKTDNRKVFIETGLPTSYVDGDQEALRKAICKPSHFAIKIGNGKWKEFNLEIDKNYVHVMPQPAGSLYSILIRNDGNYVQNAKDILNSNVLVMDIGFGTFDFYGIKNRETVCKESINDIGMREVLAHTSKKILEEYNEDIRISALQQNLETGKVICLNEDEMKDEEKSLAPLLEAANKEVFEKAINKAKSVADAFRGYRYIVVAGGTGNAWYDLIKEWLSNRRTIKVMPSNFNDQLPFIYSNARGYYLFRYTLNKK
;
A
#
# COMPACT_ATOMS: atom_id res chain seq x y z
N TYR A 1 -6.82 4.82 22.78
CA TYR A 1 -6.65 5.07 21.35
C TYR A 1 -7.86 4.54 20.61
N MET A 2 -8.28 5.26 19.57
CA MET A 2 -9.28 4.81 18.62
C MET A 2 -8.55 4.43 17.32
N VAL A 3 -9.03 3.40 16.64
CA VAL A 3 -8.40 2.88 15.40
C VAL A 3 -9.53 2.52 14.41
N GLY A 4 -9.36 2.87 13.15
CA GLY A 4 -10.30 2.61 12.07
C GLY A 4 -11.13 3.84 11.67
N TYR A 5 -12.23 3.62 10.95
CA TYR A 5 -13.05 4.70 10.37
C TYR A 5 -13.50 5.73 11.40
N VAL A 6 -13.94 5.30 12.58
CA VAL A 6 -14.36 6.23 13.64
C VAL A 6 -13.25 7.18 14.08
N ALA A 7 -11.98 6.71 14.02
CA ALA A 7 -10.85 7.58 14.31
C ALA A 7 -10.60 8.58 13.18
N GLN A 8 -10.82 8.18 11.93
CA GLN A 8 -10.74 9.08 10.78
C GLN A 8 -11.82 10.15 10.79
N ASP A 9 -13.05 9.77 11.11
CA ASP A 9 -14.19 10.70 11.18
C ASP A 9 -14.04 11.77 12.29
N MET A 10 -13.14 11.53 13.25
CA MET A 10 -12.85 12.47 14.34
C MET A 10 -11.69 13.43 14.04
N ILE A 11 -11.01 13.28 12.92
CA ILE A 11 -9.92 14.19 12.50
C ILE A 11 -10.57 15.41 11.88
N GLU A 12 -10.49 16.55 12.57
CA GLU A 12 -10.90 17.83 12.00
C GLU A 12 -9.82 18.39 11.09
N ALA A 13 -10.23 19.16 10.07
CA ALA A 13 -9.29 19.79 9.12
C ALA A 13 -8.27 20.72 9.82
N THR A 14 -8.63 21.21 10.99
CA THR A 14 -7.81 22.09 11.85
C THR A 14 -6.92 21.34 12.84
N ASP A 15 -6.99 20.00 12.90
CA ASP A 15 -6.20 19.22 13.85
C ASP A 15 -4.70 19.33 13.50
N THR A 16 -3.92 19.89 14.46
CA THR A 16 -2.49 20.14 14.30
C THR A 16 -1.63 18.91 14.58
N ASN A 17 -2.19 17.84 15.14
CA ASN A 17 -1.49 16.59 15.40
C ASN A 17 -1.35 15.78 14.10
N ASP A 18 -0.36 16.14 13.30
CA ASP A 18 -0.04 15.45 12.05
C ASP A 18 0.62 14.09 12.33
N THR A 19 -0.22 13.08 12.58
CA THR A 19 0.23 11.69 12.68
C THR A 19 0.60 11.11 11.31
N ASP A 20 0.22 11.77 10.22
CA ASP A 20 0.49 11.30 8.86
C ASP A 20 1.99 11.20 8.60
N ASN A 21 2.78 12.18 9.06
CA ASN A 21 4.23 12.13 8.91
C ASN A 21 4.88 10.98 9.69
N GLU A 22 4.35 10.62 10.86
CA GLU A 22 4.84 9.47 11.62
C GLU A 22 4.48 8.13 10.95
N LEU A 23 3.28 8.03 10.34
CA LEU A 23 2.79 6.80 9.71
C LEU A 23 3.48 6.51 8.38
N PHE A 24 3.90 7.56 7.64
CA PHE A 24 4.52 7.40 6.31
C PHE A 24 6.04 7.53 6.33
N ALA A 25 6.66 7.94 7.44
CA ALA A 25 8.11 8.01 7.56
C ALA A 25 8.78 6.64 7.38
N ARG A 26 9.99 6.62 6.80
CA ARG A 26 10.76 5.39 6.60
C ARG A 26 10.90 4.56 7.90
N LYS A 27 11.19 5.22 9.03
CA LYS A 27 11.41 4.56 10.33
C LYS A 27 10.16 4.51 11.20
N ARG A 28 8.95 4.53 10.60
CA ARG A 28 7.65 4.51 11.30
C ARG A 28 7.50 3.35 12.30
N TYR A 29 8.19 2.22 12.07
CA TYR A 29 8.18 1.06 12.98
C TYR A 29 8.78 1.35 14.37
N ASN A 30 9.45 2.47 14.56
CA ASN A 30 9.92 2.92 15.86
C ASN A 30 8.88 3.77 16.61
N THR A 31 7.76 4.11 15.99
CA THR A 31 6.72 4.96 16.59
C THR A 31 5.74 4.16 17.44
N LYS A 32 5.13 4.82 18.40
CA LYS A 32 4.06 4.25 19.23
C LYS A 32 2.83 3.91 18.39
N ALA A 33 2.48 4.76 17.42
CA ALA A 33 1.36 4.55 16.50
C ALA A 33 1.52 3.23 15.74
N PHE A 34 2.69 2.97 15.14
CA PHE A 34 2.97 1.72 14.46
C PHE A 34 2.76 0.49 15.36
N LYS A 35 3.27 0.54 16.60
CA LYS A 35 3.09 -0.57 17.55
C LYS A 35 1.62 -0.81 17.88
N ILE A 36 0.83 0.24 18.08
CA ILE A 36 -0.61 0.14 18.31
C ILE A 36 -1.30 -0.53 17.12
N PHE A 37 -1.00 -0.11 15.88
CA PHE A 37 -1.57 -0.73 14.68
C PHE A 37 -1.22 -2.21 14.58
N CYS A 38 0.04 -2.58 14.82
CA CYS A 38 0.46 -3.99 14.82
C CYS A 38 -0.30 -4.80 15.89
N ASP A 39 -0.38 -4.29 17.10
CA ASP A 39 -1.05 -4.97 18.21
C ASP A 39 -2.54 -5.17 17.93
N VAL A 40 -3.21 -4.13 17.42
CA VAL A 40 -4.63 -4.19 17.05
C VAL A 40 -4.84 -5.19 15.90
N ALA A 41 -4.02 -5.15 14.86
CA ALA A 41 -4.13 -6.06 13.72
C ALA A 41 -3.94 -7.53 14.14
N ILE A 42 -2.93 -7.81 14.96
CA ILE A 42 -2.68 -9.16 15.50
C ILE A 42 -3.84 -9.60 16.37
N ALA A 43 -4.29 -8.77 17.31
CA ALA A 43 -5.37 -9.11 18.22
C ALA A 43 -6.69 -9.40 17.50
N ILE A 44 -7.03 -8.62 16.46
CA ILE A 44 -8.22 -8.86 15.62
C ILE A 44 -8.07 -10.19 14.88
N SER A 45 -6.89 -10.48 14.33
CA SER A 45 -6.63 -11.72 13.60
C SER A 45 -6.76 -12.97 14.46
N ILE A 46 -6.41 -12.88 15.75
CA ILE A 46 -6.52 -13.99 16.71
C ILE A 46 -7.76 -13.88 17.62
N TRP A 47 -8.70 -12.98 17.32
CA TRP A 47 -9.86 -12.70 18.19
C TRP A 47 -10.64 -13.94 18.59
N LYS A 48 -10.85 -14.86 17.64
CA LYS A 48 -11.59 -16.10 17.85
C LYS A 48 -10.71 -17.32 18.10
N LYS A 49 -9.39 -17.11 18.23
CA LYS A 49 -8.45 -18.20 18.43
C LYS A 49 -8.61 -18.79 19.84
N THR A 50 -8.85 -20.09 19.92
CA THR A 50 -9.04 -20.83 21.17
C THR A 50 -7.96 -21.90 21.41
N ASP A 51 -7.06 -22.08 20.45
CA ASP A 51 -5.99 -23.07 20.50
C ASP A 51 -4.62 -22.41 20.76
N ASN A 52 -3.62 -23.25 21.06
CA ASN A 52 -2.25 -22.83 21.33
C ASN A 52 -1.33 -22.84 20.09
N ARG A 53 -1.90 -22.91 18.87
CA ARG A 53 -1.07 -22.85 17.66
C ARG A 53 -0.32 -21.54 17.59
N LYS A 54 0.92 -21.63 17.12
CA LYS A 54 1.79 -20.47 16.97
C LYS A 54 1.22 -19.48 15.93
N VAL A 55 1.42 -18.20 16.19
CA VAL A 55 1.02 -17.12 15.27
C VAL A 55 2.24 -16.81 14.40
N PHE A 56 2.09 -16.97 13.09
CA PHE A 56 3.07 -16.53 12.09
C PHE A 56 2.66 -15.19 11.54
N ILE A 57 3.61 -14.28 11.40
CA ILE A 57 3.41 -12.96 10.84
C ILE A 57 4.24 -12.84 9.58
N GLU A 58 3.55 -12.63 8.47
CA GLU A 58 4.16 -12.29 7.19
C GLU A 58 3.93 -10.81 6.92
N THR A 59 4.98 -10.09 6.63
CA THR A 59 4.92 -8.64 6.38
C THR A 59 5.92 -8.22 5.32
N GLY A 60 5.87 -6.97 4.90
CA GLY A 60 6.77 -6.44 3.89
C GLY A 60 7.29 -5.05 4.19
N LEU A 61 8.41 -4.74 3.57
CA LEU A 61 9.00 -3.42 3.51
C LEU A 61 9.14 -2.98 2.04
N PRO A 62 9.17 -1.67 1.77
CA PRO A 62 9.59 -1.16 0.48
C PRO A 62 10.90 -1.82 0.05
N THR A 63 11.02 -2.11 -1.23
CA THR A 63 12.04 -3.02 -1.75
C THR A 63 13.46 -2.62 -1.39
N SER A 64 13.78 -1.34 -1.44
CA SER A 64 15.10 -0.79 -1.08
C SER A 64 15.40 -0.80 0.43
N TYR A 65 14.40 -1.05 1.28
CA TYR A 65 14.57 -0.94 2.74
C TYR A 65 14.68 -2.29 3.44
N VAL A 66 14.37 -3.39 2.75
CA VAL A 66 14.32 -4.73 3.36
C VAL A 66 15.64 -5.09 4.04
N ASP A 67 16.76 -4.96 3.32
CA ASP A 67 18.06 -5.40 3.83
C ASP A 67 18.53 -4.60 5.05
N GLY A 68 18.18 -3.29 5.11
CA GLY A 68 18.57 -2.41 6.21
C GLY A 68 17.62 -2.38 7.40
N ASP A 69 16.34 -2.59 7.17
CA ASP A 69 15.30 -2.26 8.14
C ASP A 69 14.52 -3.48 8.68
N GLN A 70 14.68 -4.68 8.09
CA GLN A 70 13.90 -5.86 8.46
C GLN A 70 14.05 -6.27 9.93
N GLU A 71 15.26 -6.17 10.50
CA GLU A 71 15.50 -6.53 11.90
C GLU A 71 14.87 -5.53 12.87
N ALA A 72 14.89 -4.24 12.53
CA ALA A 72 14.24 -3.21 13.33
C ALA A 72 12.71 -3.37 13.29
N LEU A 73 12.14 -3.71 12.13
CA LEU A 73 10.72 -4.03 11.99
C LEU A 73 10.33 -5.26 12.82
N ARG A 74 11.11 -6.36 12.72
CA ARG A 74 10.87 -7.56 13.55
C ARG A 74 10.89 -7.22 15.04
N LYS A 75 11.90 -6.46 15.49
CA LYS A 75 12.01 -6.03 16.88
C LYS A 75 10.80 -5.22 17.34
N ALA A 76 10.29 -4.33 16.48
CA ALA A 76 9.10 -3.53 16.80
C ALA A 76 7.84 -4.40 16.95
N ILE A 77 7.62 -5.35 16.04
CA ILE A 77 6.48 -6.27 16.09
C ILE A 77 6.57 -7.19 17.32
N CYS A 78 7.75 -7.73 17.60
CA CYS A 78 7.98 -8.69 18.68
C CYS A 78 8.05 -8.06 20.08
N LYS A 79 8.03 -6.73 20.20
CA LYS A 79 8.00 -6.07 21.50
C LYS A 79 6.78 -6.52 22.29
N PRO A 80 6.95 -7.13 23.50
CA PRO A 80 5.81 -7.58 24.31
C PRO A 80 4.84 -6.46 24.59
N SER A 81 3.54 -6.78 24.59
CA SER A 81 2.48 -5.80 24.87
C SER A 81 1.32 -6.46 25.63
N HIS A 82 0.79 -5.72 26.60
CA HIS A 82 -0.42 -6.05 27.34
C HIS A 82 -1.44 -4.92 27.17
N PHE A 83 -2.62 -5.24 26.67
CA PHE A 83 -3.64 -4.24 26.36
C PHE A 83 -5.02 -4.88 26.23
N ALA A 84 -6.07 -4.05 26.24
CA ALA A 84 -7.42 -4.48 25.98
C ALA A 84 -7.98 -3.78 24.73
N ILE A 85 -8.80 -4.48 23.97
CA ILE A 85 -9.54 -3.93 22.81
C ILE A 85 -11.05 -4.12 23.02
N LYS A 86 -11.81 -3.12 22.57
CA LYS A 86 -13.27 -3.20 22.40
C LYS A 86 -13.59 -2.90 20.93
N ILE A 87 -14.32 -3.80 20.28
CA ILE A 87 -14.80 -3.61 18.90
C ILE A 87 -16.25 -3.12 18.96
N GLY A 88 -16.51 -1.92 18.44
CA GLY A 88 -17.81 -1.28 18.46
C GLY A 88 -18.39 -1.22 19.87
N ASN A 89 -19.64 -1.65 20.05
CA ASN A 89 -20.34 -1.69 21.34
C ASN A 89 -20.12 -3.01 22.11
N GLY A 90 -19.16 -3.84 21.69
CA GLY A 90 -18.85 -5.13 22.33
C GLY A 90 -18.23 -4.99 23.72
N LYS A 91 -17.81 -6.12 24.30
CA LYS A 91 -17.08 -6.15 25.57
C LYS A 91 -15.58 -5.95 25.34
N TRP A 92 -14.90 -5.41 26.35
CA TRP A 92 -13.44 -5.37 26.37
C TRP A 92 -12.87 -6.79 26.41
N LYS A 93 -11.82 -7.03 25.60
CA LYS A 93 -11.06 -8.26 25.59
C LYS A 93 -9.59 -7.96 25.79
N GLU A 94 -8.97 -8.59 26.76
CA GLU A 94 -7.55 -8.46 27.07
C GLU A 94 -6.70 -9.35 26.16
N PHE A 95 -5.52 -8.84 25.81
CA PHE A 95 -4.51 -9.54 25.02
C PHE A 95 -3.14 -9.38 25.66
N ASN A 96 -2.41 -10.50 25.70
CA ASN A 96 -1.02 -10.57 26.09
C ASN A 96 -0.25 -11.10 24.88
N LEU A 97 0.46 -10.23 24.19
CA LEU A 97 1.16 -10.58 22.96
C LEU A 97 2.65 -10.73 23.23
N GLU A 98 3.14 -11.94 23.04
CA GLU A 98 4.55 -12.30 23.02
C GLU A 98 4.82 -13.06 21.72
N ILE A 99 5.38 -12.37 20.72
CA ILE A 99 5.67 -12.94 19.41
C ILE A 99 7.17 -13.25 19.31
N ASP A 100 7.51 -14.52 19.08
CA ASP A 100 8.88 -14.91 18.78
C ASP A 100 9.30 -14.41 17.40
N LYS A 101 10.48 -13.79 17.32
CA LYS A 101 11.05 -13.24 16.10
C LYS A 101 11.17 -14.27 14.96
N ASN A 102 11.33 -15.55 15.30
CA ASN A 102 11.41 -16.63 14.31
C ASN A 102 10.08 -16.88 13.56
N TYR A 103 8.98 -16.34 14.08
CA TYR A 103 7.66 -16.40 13.43
C TYR A 103 7.29 -15.13 12.69
N VAL A 104 8.19 -14.14 12.62
CA VAL A 104 8.00 -12.91 11.84
C VAL A 104 8.91 -12.95 10.62
N HIS A 105 8.33 -13.10 9.45
CA HIS A 105 9.03 -13.07 8.18
C HIS A 105 8.77 -11.75 7.46
N VAL A 106 9.83 -11.15 6.93
CA VAL A 106 9.78 -9.86 6.22
C VAL A 106 10.29 -10.07 4.81
N MET A 107 9.52 -9.63 3.82
CA MET A 107 9.90 -9.70 2.41
C MET A 107 9.73 -8.34 1.72
N PRO A 108 10.25 -8.16 0.49
CA PRO A 108 9.92 -6.99 -0.32
C PRO A 108 8.40 -6.92 -0.58
N GLN A 109 7.79 -5.75 -0.41
CA GLN A 109 6.33 -5.59 -0.62
C GLN A 109 5.85 -6.14 -1.96
N PRO A 110 6.50 -5.83 -3.10
CA PRO A 110 6.05 -6.34 -4.40
C PRO A 110 6.18 -7.86 -4.58
N ALA A 111 7.02 -8.53 -3.76
CA ALA A 111 7.09 -10.00 -3.78
C ALA A 111 5.75 -10.63 -3.34
N GLY A 112 5.03 -9.97 -2.42
CA GLY A 112 3.67 -10.37 -2.06
C GLY A 112 2.75 -10.36 -3.29
N SER A 113 2.72 -9.28 -4.05
CA SER A 113 1.92 -9.20 -5.27
C SER A 113 2.31 -10.26 -6.32
N LEU A 114 3.59 -10.60 -6.42
CA LEU A 114 4.02 -11.70 -7.28
C LEU A 114 3.45 -13.05 -6.80
N TYR A 115 3.55 -13.35 -5.51
CA TYR A 115 2.94 -14.58 -4.98
C TYR A 115 1.42 -14.59 -5.12
N SER A 116 0.76 -13.43 -5.02
CA SER A 116 -0.68 -13.30 -5.21
C SER A 116 -1.13 -13.75 -6.60
N ILE A 117 -0.38 -13.44 -7.65
CA ILE A 117 -0.71 -13.88 -9.02
C ILE A 117 -0.28 -15.32 -9.33
N LEU A 118 0.68 -15.87 -8.58
CA LEU A 118 1.23 -17.21 -8.83
C LEU A 118 0.52 -18.32 -8.06
N ILE A 119 -0.11 -18.01 -6.92
CA ILE A 119 -0.67 -19.01 -6.00
C ILE A 119 -2.17 -18.77 -5.85
N ARG A 120 -2.94 -19.84 -6.01
CA ARG A 120 -4.39 -19.86 -5.81
C ARG A 120 -4.74 -19.95 -4.31
N ASN A 121 -6.00 -19.67 -3.98
CA ASN A 121 -6.49 -19.74 -2.60
C ASN A 121 -6.36 -21.14 -1.96
N ASP A 122 -6.27 -22.20 -2.76
CA ASP A 122 -6.03 -23.57 -2.31
C ASP A 122 -4.55 -23.87 -2.04
N GLY A 123 -3.64 -22.90 -2.19
CA GLY A 123 -2.20 -23.03 -2.02
C GLY A 123 -1.48 -23.72 -3.19
N ASN A 124 -2.17 -24.05 -4.27
CA ASN A 124 -1.54 -24.59 -5.48
C ASN A 124 -1.12 -23.46 -6.42
N TYR A 125 -0.06 -23.69 -7.17
CA TYR A 125 0.33 -22.75 -8.22
C TYR A 125 -0.71 -22.72 -9.35
N VAL A 126 -0.88 -21.55 -9.97
CA VAL A 126 -1.66 -21.39 -11.19
C VAL A 126 -1.01 -22.16 -12.34
N GLN A 127 -1.79 -22.57 -13.33
CA GLN A 127 -1.31 -23.40 -14.45
C GLN A 127 -0.09 -22.78 -15.18
N ASN A 128 -0.10 -21.47 -15.38
CA ASN A 128 0.95 -20.73 -16.05
C ASN A 128 2.04 -20.15 -15.10
N ALA A 129 2.04 -20.52 -13.81
CA ALA A 129 3.02 -20.01 -12.83
C ALA A 129 4.45 -20.27 -13.27
N LYS A 130 4.72 -21.48 -13.81
CA LYS A 130 6.05 -21.86 -14.28
C LYS A 130 6.52 -21.00 -15.46
N ASP A 131 5.62 -20.67 -16.37
CA ASP A 131 5.92 -19.77 -17.50
C ASP A 131 6.21 -18.36 -17.00
N ILE A 132 5.42 -17.83 -16.08
CA ILE A 132 5.64 -16.52 -15.46
C ILE A 132 7.00 -16.49 -14.74
N LEU A 133 7.31 -17.49 -13.91
CA LEU A 133 8.57 -17.55 -13.14
C LEU A 133 9.81 -17.75 -14.02
N ASN A 134 9.68 -18.44 -15.14
CA ASN A 134 10.78 -18.64 -16.09
C ASN A 134 10.95 -17.47 -17.07
N SER A 135 9.96 -16.60 -17.14
CA SER A 135 10.02 -15.36 -17.92
C SER A 135 10.52 -14.23 -17.04
N ASN A 136 10.99 -13.15 -17.69
CA ASN A 136 11.40 -11.96 -16.98
C ASN A 136 10.16 -11.17 -16.52
N VAL A 137 10.04 -10.93 -15.23
CA VAL A 137 8.90 -10.28 -14.58
C VAL A 137 9.34 -9.02 -13.85
N LEU A 138 8.60 -7.95 -13.98
CA LEU A 138 8.71 -6.75 -13.17
C LEU A 138 7.40 -6.52 -12.41
N VAL A 139 7.47 -6.41 -11.10
CA VAL A 139 6.35 -5.92 -10.28
C VAL A 139 6.54 -4.44 -10.06
N MET A 140 5.51 -3.67 -10.35
CA MET A 140 5.38 -2.25 -10.11
C MET A 140 4.29 -2.07 -9.04
N ASP A 141 4.69 -1.87 -7.81
CA ASP A 141 3.79 -1.66 -6.67
C ASP A 141 3.70 -0.16 -6.37
N ILE A 142 2.60 0.44 -6.78
CA ILE A 142 2.38 1.88 -6.65
C ILE A 142 1.41 2.10 -5.51
N GLY A 143 1.98 2.43 -4.35
CA GLY A 143 1.26 2.68 -3.12
C GLY A 143 0.80 4.13 -2.97
N PHE A 144 0.45 4.50 -1.75
CA PHE A 144 0.05 5.86 -1.41
C PHE A 144 1.24 6.84 -1.48
N GLY A 145 2.42 6.47 -0.96
CA GLY A 145 3.59 7.33 -0.88
C GLY A 145 4.88 6.78 -1.50
N THR A 146 4.87 5.53 -1.97
CA THR A 146 6.03 4.88 -2.60
C THR A 146 5.65 4.19 -3.89
N PHE A 147 6.61 4.13 -4.79
CA PHE A 147 6.57 3.32 -5.99
C PHE A 147 7.73 2.32 -5.94
N ASP A 148 7.39 1.08 -5.70
CA ASP A 148 8.34 0.00 -5.49
C ASP A 148 8.48 -0.88 -6.74
N PHE A 149 9.72 -1.22 -7.09
CA PHE A 149 10.07 -2.07 -8.21
C PHE A 149 10.73 -3.35 -7.72
N TYR A 150 10.25 -4.48 -8.22
CA TYR A 150 10.84 -5.78 -7.97
C TYR A 150 10.94 -6.55 -9.28
N GLY A 151 12.16 -6.61 -9.84
CA GLY A 151 12.43 -7.20 -11.14
C GLY A 151 13.17 -8.52 -11.03
N ILE A 152 12.66 -9.53 -11.72
CA ILE A 152 13.28 -10.85 -11.85
C ILE A 152 13.60 -11.10 -13.32
N LYS A 153 14.86 -11.44 -13.62
CA LYS A 153 15.30 -11.91 -14.93
C LYS A 153 16.12 -13.18 -14.74
N ASN A 154 15.85 -14.18 -15.58
CA ASN A 154 16.54 -15.48 -15.50
C ASN A 154 16.50 -16.10 -14.08
N ARG A 155 15.38 -15.93 -13.36
CA ARG A 155 15.17 -16.38 -11.97
C ARG A 155 16.01 -15.65 -10.91
N GLU A 156 16.75 -14.63 -11.29
CA GLU A 156 17.54 -13.80 -10.38
C GLU A 156 16.86 -12.42 -10.19
N THR A 157 16.94 -11.90 -8.97
CA THR A 157 16.45 -10.54 -8.71
C THR A 157 17.44 -9.53 -9.25
N VAL A 158 17.03 -8.75 -10.24
CA VAL A 158 17.88 -7.77 -10.94
C VAL A 158 17.48 -6.32 -10.62
N CYS A 159 16.33 -6.09 -10.03
CA CYS A 159 15.85 -4.75 -9.66
C CYS A 159 15.20 -4.80 -8.28
N LYS A 160 15.67 -3.95 -7.39
CA LYS A 160 15.14 -3.73 -6.03
C LYS A 160 15.20 -2.23 -5.73
N GLU A 161 14.24 -1.50 -6.24
CA GLU A 161 14.21 -0.04 -6.10
C GLU A 161 12.90 0.44 -5.49
N SER A 162 13.00 1.52 -4.72
CA SER A 162 11.85 2.22 -4.16
C SER A 162 12.01 3.71 -4.43
N ILE A 163 10.99 4.32 -5.00
CA ILE A 163 10.93 5.76 -5.24
C ILE A 163 9.90 6.35 -4.28
N ASN A 164 10.32 7.34 -3.51
CA ASN A 164 9.43 8.13 -2.68
C ASN A 164 8.80 9.26 -3.51
N ASP A 165 7.78 9.88 -2.95
CA ASP A 165 7.10 11.04 -3.53
C ASP A 165 6.54 10.77 -4.94
N ILE A 166 6.04 9.53 -5.10
CA ILE A 166 5.25 9.09 -6.24
C ILE A 166 4.14 8.18 -5.72
N GLY A 167 2.90 8.54 -6.02
CA GLY A 167 1.72 7.82 -5.58
C GLY A 167 0.56 8.77 -5.33
N MET A 168 -0.53 8.28 -4.74
CA MET A 168 -1.73 9.08 -4.51
C MET A 168 -1.47 10.26 -3.57
N ARG A 169 -0.56 10.11 -2.60
CA ARG A 169 -0.19 11.23 -1.72
C ARG A 169 0.32 12.44 -2.49
N GLU A 170 1.15 12.21 -3.50
CA GLU A 170 1.69 13.29 -4.34
C GLU A 170 0.60 13.88 -5.24
N VAL A 171 -0.31 13.05 -5.76
CA VAL A 171 -1.50 13.54 -6.50
C VAL A 171 -2.32 14.45 -5.62
N LEU A 172 -2.62 14.05 -4.39
CA LEU A 172 -3.39 14.87 -3.45
C LEU A 172 -2.65 16.14 -3.02
N ALA A 173 -1.33 16.08 -2.84
CA ALA A 173 -0.53 17.27 -2.52
C ALA A 173 -0.55 18.29 -3.66
N HIS A 174 -0.40 17.84 -4.92
CA HIS A 174 -0.55 18.72 -6.09
C HIS A 174 -1.97 19.26 -6.22
N THR A 175 -2.98 18.44 -5.91
CA THR A 175 -4.37 18.87 -5.93
C THR A 175 -4.63 19.94 -4.88
N SER A 176 -4.18 19.74 -3.64
CA SER A 176 -4.28 20.74 -2.55
C SER A 176 -3.66 22.07 -2.95
N LYS A 177 -2.46 22.02 -3.55
CA LYS A 177 -1.81 23.24 -4.06
C LYS A 177 -2.63 23.95 -5.14
N LYS A 178 -3.23 23.20 -6.08
CA LYS A 178 -4.10 23.78 -7.12
C LYS A 178 -5.39 24.36 -6.54
N ILE A 179 -5.95 23.77 -5.49
CA ILE A 179 -7.11 24.30 -4.77
C ILE A 179 -6.75 25.64 -4.12
N LEU A 180 -5.60 25.71 -3.46
CA LEU A 180 -5.12 26.97 -2.88
C LEU A 180 -4.92 28.05 -3.94
N GLU A 181 -4.32 27.72 -5.10
CA GLU A 181 -4.07 28.64 -6.20
C GLU A 181 -5.37 29.13 -6.88
N GLU A 182 -6.39 28.27 -7.01
CA GLU A 182 -7.60 28.60 -7.77
C GLU A 182 -8.77 29.06 -6.88
N TYR A 183 -8.90 28.50 -5.67
CA TYR A 183 -10.02 28.77 -4.78
C TYR A 183 -9.62 29.51 -3.50
N ASN A 184 -8.33 29.80 -3.31
CA ASN A 184 -7.77 30.41 -2.10
C ASN A 184 -8.07 29.65 -0.80
N GLU A 185 -8.20 28.29 -0.91
CA GLU A 185 -8.48 27.40 0.22
C GLU A 185 -7.29 26.50 0.52
N ASP A 186 -6.83 26.48 1.78
CA ASP A 186 -5.76 25.60 2.26
C ASP A 186 -6.36 24.32 2.83
N ILE A 187 -6.38 23.27 2.02
CA ILE A 187 -6.95 21.96 2.40
C ILE A 187 -5.84 20.93 2.60
N ARG A 188 -5.85 20.27 3.74
CA ARG A 188 -4.89 19.20 4.05
C ARG A 188 -5.15 17.95 3.23
N ILE A 189 -4.09 17.19 2.97
CA ILE A 189 -4.16 15.92 2.23
C ILE A 189 -5.14 14.93 2.87
N SER A 190 -5.18 14.84 4.20
CA SER A 190 -6.09 13.96 4.94
C SER A 190 -7.57 14.33 4.72
N ALA A 191 -7.90 15.63 4.78
CA ALA A 191 -9.25 16.12 4.51
C ALA A 191 -9.62 15.92 3.03
N LEU A 192 -8.68 16.20 2.12
CA LEU A 192 -8.88 16.00 0.70
C LEU A 192 -9.15 14.54 0.32
N GLN A 193 -8.53 13.59 1.02
CA GLN A 193 -8.79 12.17 0.83
C GLN A 193 -10.25 11.79 1.13
N GLN A 194 -10.87 12.41 2.13
CA GLN A 194 -12.30 12.20 2.42
C GLN A 194 -13.20 12.80 1.33
N ASN A 195 -12.78 13.92 0.73
CA ASN A 195 -13.53 14.59 -0.33
C ASN A 195 -13.47 13.85 -1.69
N LEU A 196 -12.61 12.83 -1.85
CA LEU A 196 -12.57 12.03 -3.07
C LEU A 196 -13.90 11.29 -3.35
N GLU A 197 -14.63 10.90 -2.31
CA GLU A 197 -15.92 10.21 -2.46
C GLU A 197 -17.01 11.15 -2.97
N THR A 198 -17.00 12.41 -2.54
CA THR A 198 -17.99 13.43 -2.94
C THR A 198 -17.60 14.13 -4.24
N GLY A 199 -16.32 14.16 -4.57
CA GLY A 199 -15.76 14.91 -5.70
C GLY A 199 -15.85 16.42 -5.55
N LYS A 200 -16.07 16.92 -4.32
CA LYS A 200 -16.30 18.33 -4.02
C LYS A 200 -15.46 18.79 -2.84
N VAL A 201 -15.15 20.06 -2.85
CA VAL A 201 -14.55 20.79 -1.72
C VAL A 201 -15.47 21.96 -1.34
N ILE A 202 -15.51 22.27 -0.05
CA ILE A 202 -16.23 23.42 0.46
C ILE A 202 -15.22 24.54 0.60
N CYS A 203 -15.52 25.68 -0.04
CA CYS A 203 -14.71 26.88 -0.03
C CYS A 203 -15.52 28.03 0.58
N LEU A 204 -14.87 28.88 1.36
CA LEU A 204 -15.51 30.06 1.92
C LEU A 204 -15.49 31.20 0.89
N ASN A 205 -16.66 31.67 0.49
CA ASN A 205 -16.81 32.95 -0.18
C ASN A 205 -16.84 34.06 0.88
N GLU A 206 -15.73 34.75 1.07
CA GLU A 206 -15.57 35.78 2.11
C GLU A 206 -16.48 36.99 1.88
N ASP A 207 -16.76 37.35 0.62
CA ASP A 207 -17.58 38.52 0.27
C ASP A 207 -19.05 38.28 0.68
N GLU A 208 -19.54 37.08 0.47
CA GLU A 208 -20.95 36.71 0.77
C GLU A 208 -21.08 36.01 2.16
N MET A 209 -19.96 35.75 2.85
CA MET A 209 -19.89 34.95 4.08
C MET A 209 -20.66 33.63 3.94
N LYS A 210 -20.40 32.92 2.85
CA LYS A 210 -21.17 31.74 2.45
C LYS A 210 -20.23 30.60 2.02
N ASP A 211 -20.59 29.40 2.43
CA ASP A 211 -19.93 28.19 1.96
C ASP A 211 -20.36 27.86 0.52
N GLU A 212 -19.42 27.65 -0.36
CA GLU A 212 -19.63 27.23 -1.74
C GLU A 212 -19.00 25.88 -2.02
N GLU A 213 -19.75 24.99 -2.66
CA GLU A 213 -19.22 23.74 -3.17
C GLU A 213 -18.51 23.97 -4.50
N LYS A 214 -17.24 23.59 -4.57
CA LYS A 214 -16.45 23.62 -5.81
C LYS A 214 -16.10 22.18 -6.25
N SER A 215 -15.99 21.96 -7.56
CA SER A 215 -15.63 20.65 -8.09
C SER A 215 -14.15 20.37 -7.88
N LEU A 216 -13.85 19.21 -7.30
CA LEU A 216 -12.50 18.68 -7.14
C LEU A 216 -11.95 18.08 -8.44
N ALA A 217 -12.82 17.54 -9.30
CA ALA A 217 -12.44 16.69 -10.42
C ALA A 217 -11.43 17.32 -11.40
N PRO A 218 -11.58 18.56 -11.88
CA PRO A 218 -10.62 19.13 -12.83
C PRO A 218 -9.21 19.28 -12.26
N LEU A 219 -9.11 19.68 -10.98
CA LEU A 219 -7.83 19.90 -10.30
C LEU A 219 -7.15 18.58 -9.98
N LEU A 220 -7.93 17.59 -9.55
CA LEU A 220 -7.46 16.22 -9.31
C LEU A 220 -6.96 15.58 -10.61
N GLU A 221 -7.67 15.72 -11.71
CA GLU A 221 -7.27 15.17 -13.00
C GLU A 221 -5.97 15.80 -13.51
N ALA A 222 -5.84 17.13 -13.42
CA ALA A 222 -4.61 17.83 -13.77
C ALA A 222 -3.42 17.36 -12.92
N ALA A 223 -3.59 17.30 -11.60
CA ALA A 223 -2.56 16.80 -10.68
C ALA A 223 -2.20 15.35 -10.96
N ASN A 224 -3.20 14.49 -11.19
CA ASN A 224 -2.99 13.07 -11.51
C ASN A 224 -2.17 12.90 -12.79
N LYS A 225 -2.43 13.67 -13.82
CA LYS A 225 -1.67 13.64 -15.09
C LYS A 225 -0.20 14.00 -14.86
N GLU A 226 0.08 15.08 -14.13
CA GLU A 226 1.44 15.52 -13.83
C GLU A 226 2.24 14.44 -13.07
N VAL A 227 1.63 13.88 -12.01
CA VAL A 227 2.29 12.86 -11.18
C VAL A 227 2.46 11.55 -11.94
N PHE A 228 1.49 11.15 -12.75
CA PHE A 228 1.58 9.97 -13.61
C PHE A 228 2.73 10.09 -14.62
N GLU A 229 2.88 11.23 -15.31
CA GLU A 229 3.97 11.46 -16.25
C GLU A 229 5.35 11.39 -15.54
N LYS A 230 5.47 11.97 -14.35
CA LYS A 230 6.66 11.85 -13.48
C LYS A 230 6.93 10.39 -13.13
N ALA A 231 5.90 9.63 -12.72
CA ALA A 231 5.98 8.22 -12.36
C ALA A 231 6.50 7.36 -13.53
N ILE A 232 5.94 7.52 -14.71
CA ILE A 232 6.32 6.77 -15.90
C ILE A 232 7.76 7.07 -16.35
N ASN A 233 8.18 8.34 -16.28
CA ASN A 233 9.56 8.70 -16.61
C ASN A 233 10.57 8.07 -15.64
N LYS A 234 10.24 8.03 -14.36
CA LYS A 234 11.05 7.33 -13.35
C LYS A 234 11.05 5.82 -13.58
N ALA A 235 9.89 5.22 -13.87
CA ALA A 235 9.78 3.80 -14.19
C ALA A 235 10.65 3.40 -15.40
N LYS A 236 10.67 4.21 -16.46
CA LYS A 236 11.57 4.00 -17.60
C LYS A 236 13.03 3.94 -17.18
N SER A 237 13.44 4.87 -16.31
CA SER A 237 14.84 4.94 -15.85
C SER A 237 15.21 3.73 -15.00
N VAL A 238 14.38 3.38 -14.02
CA VAL A 238 14.64 2.27 -13.08
C VAL A 238 14.61 0.92 -13.77
N ALA A 239 13.66 0.72 -14.67
CA ALA A 239 13.44 -0.56 -15.35
C ALA A 239 14.18 -0.69 -16.71
N ASP A 240 15.19 0.14 -17.00
CA ASP A 240 15.89 0.15 -18.28
C ASP A 240 14.92 0.16 -19.48
N ALA A 241 14.01 1.11 -19.51
CA ALA A 241 12.95 1.20 -20.50
C ALA A 241 12.16 -0.12 -20.69
N PHE A 242 12.06 -0.93 -19.65
CA PHE A 242 11.42 -2.25 -19.63
C PHE A 242 12.03 -3.28 -20.59
N ARG A 243 13.29 -3.13 -20.94
CA ARG A 243 13.98 -4.06 -21.84
C ARG A 243 14.06 -5.44 -21.22
N GLY A 244 13.71 -6.45 -22.01
CA GLY A 244 13.80 -7.85 -21.63
C GLY A 244 12.72 -8.33 -20.64
N TYR A 245 11.83 -7.48 -20.14
CA TYR A 245 10.68 -7.94 -19.36
C TYR A 245 9.55 -8.43 -20.28
N ARG A 246 8.94 -9.56 -19.92
CA ARG A 246 7.77 -10.13 -20.59
C ARG A 246 6.48 -9.87 -19.83
N TYR A 247 6.55 -9.87 -18.52
CA TYR A 247 5.41 -9.60 -17.66
C TYR A 247 5.65 -8.36 -16.81
N ILE A 248 4.67 -7.49 -16.77
CA ILE A 248 4.63 -6.35 -15.84
C ILE A 248 3.40 -6.52 -14.97
N VAL A 249 3.60 -6.68 -13.67
CA VAL A 249 2.53 -6.81 -12.67
C VAL A 249 2.34 -5.46 -12.02
N VAL A 250 1.14 -4.91 -12.11
CA VAL A 250 0.77 -3.63 -11.48
C VAL A 250 0.03 -3.91 -10.19
N ALA A 251 0.52 -3.34 -9.08
CA ALA A 251 0.01 -3.53 -7.74
C ALA A 251 -0.14 -2.19 -7.00
N GLY A 252 -0.74 -2.25 -5.81
CA GLY A 252 -0.97 -1.10 -4.94
C GLY A 252 -2.23 -0.30 -5.28
N GLY A 253 -2.67 0.54 -4.33
CA GLY A 253 -3.91 1.31 -4.50
C GLY A 253 -3.84 2.32 -5.64
N THR A 254 -2.73 3.07 -5.75
CA THR A 254 -2.50 3.98 -6.88
C THR A 254 -2.29 3.20 -8.16
N GLY A 255 -1.63 2.02 -8.09
CA GLY A 255 -1.49 1.12 -9.24
C GLY A 255 -2.83 0.65 -9.79
N ASN A 256 -3.84 0.44 -8.93
CA ASN A 256 -5.21 0.15 -9.37
C ASN A 256 -5.81 1.33 -10.17
N ALA A 257 -5.66 2.54 -9.66
CA ALA A 257 -6.17 3.74 -10.34
C ALA A 257 -5.46 4.00 -11.68
N TRP A 258 -4.18 3.66 -11.77
CA TRP A 258 -3.37 3.87 -12.97
C TRP A 258 -3.25 2.64 -13.88
N TYR A 259 -3.91 1.53 -13.57
CA TYR A 259 -3.75 0.29 -14.31
C TYR A 259 -4.02 0.43 -15.80
N ASP A 260 -5.13 1.05 -16.17
CA ASP A 260 -5.51 1.22 -17.58
C ASP A 260 -4.58 2.23 -18.28
N LEU A 261 -4.17 3.30 -17.60
CA LEU A 261 -3.19 4.25 -18.13
C LEU A 261 -1.83 3.58 -18.42
N ILE A 262 -1.35 2.74 -17.50
CA ILE A 262 -0.09 1.98 -17.68
C ILE A 262 -0.23 0.98 -18.83
N LYS A 263 -1.36 0.28 -18.93
CA LYS A 263 -1.64 -0.67 -19.99
C LYS A 263 -1.70 0.00 -21.36
N GLU A 264 -2.35 1.15 -21.45
CA GLU A 264 -2.41 1.96 -22.67
C GLU A 264 -1.01 2.46 -23.06
N TRP A 265 -0.28 3.01 -22.11
CA TRP A 265 1.07 3.52 -22.32
C TRP A 265 2.05 2.44 -22.83
N LEU A 266 1.90 1.18 -22.37
CA LEU A 266 2.68 0.04 -22.82
C LEU A 266 2.10 -0.69 -24.05
N SER A 267 0.98 -0.27 -24.59
CA SER A 267 0.23 -0.96 -25.66
C SER A 267 1.08 -1.23 -26.92
N ASN A 268 2.00 -0.34 -27.25
CA ASN A 268 2.91 -0.51 -28.39
C ASN A 268 4.07 -1.48 -28.12
N ARG A 269 4.23 -1.97 -26.89
CA ARG A 269 5.25 -2.94 -26.49
C ARG A 269 4.71 -4.37 -26.62
N ARG A 270 4.59 -4.88 -27.85
CA ARG A 270 3.94 -6.17 -28.19
C ARG A 270 4.46 -7.39 -27.42
N THR A 271 5.69 -7.34 -26.92
CA THR A 271 6.31 -8.43 -26.15
C THR A 271 5.98 -8.38 -24.66
N ILE A 272 5.41 -7.29 -24.18
CA ILE A 272 5.07 -7.07 -22.76
C ILE A 272 3.60 -7.38 -22.52
N LYS A 273 3.34 -8.19 -21.50
CA LYS A 273 2.00 -8.45 -20.99
C LYS A 273 1.83 -7.74 -19.63
N VAL A 274 0.96 -6.74 -19.59
CA VAL A 274 0.59 -6.07 -18.34
C VAL A 274 -0.49 -6.89 -17.62
N MET A 275 -0.28 -7.17 -16.34
CA MET A 275 -1.17 -7.99 -15.51
C MET A 275 -1.56 -7.23 -14.23
N PRO A 276 -2.82 -7.32 -13.80
CA PRO A 276 -3.22 -6.79 -12.52
C PRO A 276 -2.77 -7.74 -11.39
N SER A 277 -2.40 -7.19 -10.23
CA SER A 277 -1.94 -7.98 -9.09
C SER A 277 -3.01 -8.87 -8.46
N ASN A 278 -4.29 -8.61 -8.77
CA ASN A 278 -5.44 -9.43 -8.38
C ASN A 278 -5.91 -10.40 -9.47
N PHE A 279 -5.04 -10.76 -10.39
CA PHE A 279 -5.33 -11.62 -11.54
C PHE A 279 -6.03 -12.94 -11.18
N ASN A 280 -5.73 -13.50 -10.01
CA ASN A 280 -6.30 -14.79 -9.55
C ASN A 280 -7.46 -14.65 -8.55
N ASP A 281 -7.85 -13.43 -8.25
CA ASP A 281 -8.95 -13.14 -7.34
C ASP A 281 -9.60 -11.81 -7.73
N GLN A 282 -10.64 -11.42 -7.01
CA GLN A 282 -11.36 -10.17 -7.27
C GLN A 282 -11.15 -9.15 -6.12
N LEU A 283 -10.16 -9.37 -5.27
CA LEU A 283 -9.85 -8.42 -4.21
C LEU A 283 -9.26 -7.13 -4.80
N PRO A 284 -9.51 -5.98 -4.18
CA PRO A 284 -8.82 -4.74 -4.54
C PRO A 284 -7.29 -4.90 -4.47
N PHE A 285 -6.55 -4.22 -5.36
CA PHE A 285 -5.09 -4.30 -5.45
C PHE A 285 -4.36 -4.01 -4.13
N ILE A 286 -4.95 -3.20 -3.26
CA ILE A 286 -4.40 -2.88 -1.93
C ILE A 286 -4.18 -4.13 -1.05
N TYR A 287 -4.88 -5.22 -1.32
CA TYR A 287 -4.75 -6.48 -0.57
C TYR A 287 -3.77 -7.47 -1.21
N SER A 288 -3.26 -7.21 -2.41
CA SER A 288 -2.45 -8.17 -3.16
C SER A 288 -1.18 -8.58 -2.42
N ASN A 289 -0.48 -7.63 -1.80
CA ASN A 289 0.71 -7.94 -1.01
C ASN A 289 0.39 -8.82 0.19
N ALA A 290 -0.61 -8.45 0.99
CA ALA A 290 -1.01 -9.19 2.16
C ALA A 290 -1.52 -10.61 1.81
N ARG A 291 -2.31 -10.72 0.74
CA ARG A 291 -2.76 -12.02 0.20
C ARG A 291 -1.58 -12.89 -0.21
N GLY A 292 -0.62 -12.31 -0.95
CA GLY A 292 0.56 -13.05 -1.39
C GLY A 292 1.46 -13.51 -0.23
N TYR A 293 1.62 -12.69 0.82
CA TYR A 293 2.33 -13.08 2.04
C TYR A 293 1.67 -14.29 2.70
N TYR A 294 0.35 -14.25 2.87
CA TYR A 294 -0.42 -15.36 3.42
C TYR A 294 -0.28 -16.63 2.58
N LEU A 295 -0.44 -16.53 1.26
CA LEU A 295 -0.36 -17.67 0.35
C LEU A 295 1.05 -18.27 0.31
N PHE A 296 2.08 -17.44 0.34
CA PHE A 296 3.46 -17.93 0.44
C PHE A 296 3.65 -18.78 1.68
N ARG A 297 3.28 -18.27 2.86
CA ARG A 297 3.36 -19.04 4.12
C ARG A 297 2.51 -20.29 4.09
N TYR A 298 1.28 -20.19 3.60
CA TYR A 298 0.37 -21.33 3.48
C TYR A 298 0.96 -22.45 2.64
N THR A 299 1.61 -22.13 1.54
CA THR A 299 2.29 -23.10 0.67
C THR A 299 3.48 -23.78 1.36
N LEU A 300 4.24 -23.05 2.19
CA LEU A 300 5.34 -23.61 2.98
C LEU A 300 4.86 -24.59 4.05
N ASN A 301 3.74 -24.29 4.69
CA ASN A 301 3.18 -25.14 5.74
C ASN A 301 2.42 -26.37 5.21
N LYS A 302 2.09 -26.39 3.91
CA LYS A 302 1.39 -27.49 3.26
C LYS A 302 2.34 -28.65 2.85
N LYS A 303 3.65 -28.36 2.79
CA LYS A 303 4.70 -29.34 2.53
C LYS A 303 5.12 -30.03 3.83
#